data_925cea729357d2ca37a4d62ffb447871
#
_entry.id   925cea729357d2ca37a4d62ffb447871
#
_cell.length_a   1.000
_cell.length_b   1.000
_cell.length_c   1.000
_cell.angle_alpha   90.00
_cell.angle_beta   90.00
_cell.angle_gamma   90.00
#
_symmetry.space_group_name_H-M   'P 1'
#
loop_
_entity.id
_entity.type
_entity.pdbx_description
1 polymer ?
#
loop_
_entity_poly.entity_id
_entity_poly.type
_entity_poly.pdbx_seq_one_letter_code
_entity_poly.pdbx_strand_id
1 'polypeptide(L)'
;MKSILITGCSSGIGLDSALAFRDAGWKVIASCRKPADCTIMRDHHKIHSICIDYEDETSIIKGFADALEFTGGHLDVLFNNGAYGIPALVEDLPTDALRAIFEANFFGWHTLSRLAIAQMRKQKQGRIIQNSS
;
A
#
# COMPACT_ATOMS: atom_id res chain seq x y z
N MET A 1 9.48 12.39 13.79
CA MET A 1 8.24 12.33 13.00
C MET A 1 7.96 10.87 12.64
N LYS A 2 6.78 10.40 12.97
CA LYS A 2 6.36 9.03 12.62
C LYS A 2 6.02 8.92 11.14
N SER A 3 6.25 7.75 10.57
CA SER A 3 6.03 7.48 9.16
C SER A 3 5.04 6.32 8.94
N ILE A 4 4.26 6.42 7.87
CA ILE A 4 3.29 5.40 7.50
C ILE A 4 3.26 5.20 5.99
N LEU A 5 3.29 3.94 5.55
CA LEU A 5 3.01 3.54 4.18
C LEU A 5 1.59 3.01 4.12
N ILE A 6 0.75 3.63 3.29
CA ILE A 6 -0.64 3.24 3.08
C ILE A 6 -0.82 2.83 1.62
N THR A 7 -1.40 1.66 1.38
CA THR A 7 -1.68 1.19 0.03
C THR A 7 -3.13 1.44 -0.37
N GLY A 8 -3.39 1.49 -1.68
CA GLY A 8 -4.74 1.72 -2.20
C GLY A 8 -5.29 3.12 -1.91
N CYS A 9 -4.47 4.15 -2.14
CA CYS A 9 -4.79 5.52 -1.76
C CYS A 9 -5.49 6.35 -2.85
N SER A 10 -5.82 5.76 -4.00
CA SER A 10 -6.48 6.53 -5.07
C SER A 10 -7.91 6.97 -4.71
N SER A 11 -8.55 6.29 -3.76
CA SER A 11 -9.92 6.57 -3.34
C SER A 11 -10.22 5.95 -1.97
N GLY A 12 -11.42 6.19 -1.47
CA GLY A 12 -12.00 5.50 -0.32
C GLY A 12 -11.18 5.60 0.96
N ILE A 13 -11.12 4.50 1.70
CA ILE A 13 -10.46 4.42 3.02
C ILE A 13 -8.98 4.79 2.94
N GLY A 14 -8.29 4.36 1.89
CA GLY A 14 -6.86 4.67 1.71
C GLY A 14 -6.59 6.15 1.54
N LEU A 15 -7.37 6.83 0.70
CA LEU A 15 -7.25 8.27 0.49
C LEU A 15 -7.60 9.04 1.77
N ASP A 16 -8.72 8.71 2.40
CA ASP A 16 -9.16 9.38 3.63
C ASP A 16 -8.12 9.23 4.75
N SER A 17 -7.60 8.03 4.92
CA SER A 17 -6.54 7.76 5.90
C SER A 17 -5.26 8.55 5.61
N ALA A 18 -4.84 8.60 4.33
CA ALA A 18 -3.64 9.35 3.94
C ALA A 18 -3.77 10.85 4.28
N LEU A 19 -4.94 11.43 4.01
CA LEU A 19 -5.22 12.82 4.34
C LEU A 19 -5.22 13.04 5.87
N ALA A 20 -5.87 12.17 6.63
CA ALA A 20 -5.94 12.28 8.08
C ALA A 20 -4.54 12.17 8.74
N PHE A 21 -3.72 11.22 8.31
CA PHE A 21 -2.36 11.10 8.83
C PHE A 21 -1.47 12.28 8.43
N ARG A 22 -1.61 12.79 7.19
CA ARG A 22 -0.91 14.02 6.77
C ARG A 22 -1.26 15.19 7.69
N ASP A 23 -2.55 15.40 7.92
CA ASP A 23 -3.04 16.53 8.73
C ASP A 23 -2.64 16.37 10.21
N ALA A 24 -2.44 15.13 10.68
CA ALA A 24 -1.91 14.84 12.00
C ALA A 24 -0.38 14.98 12.11
N GLY A 25 0.30 15.38 11.04
CA GLY A 25 1.74 15.64 11.06
C GLY A 25 2.62 14.41 10.82
N TRP A 26 2.08 13.32 10.31
CA TRP A 26 2.85 12.14 9.96
C TRP A 26 3.53 12.29 8.60
N LYS A 27 4.64 11.63 8.44
CA LYS A 27 5.28 11.45 7.14
C LYS A 27 4.56 10.33 6.40
N VAL A 28 3.68 10.70 5.47
CA VAL A 28 2.82 9.76 4.76
C VAL A 28 3.43 9.39 3.41
N ILE A 29 3.50 8.10 3.14
CA ILE A 29 3.76 7.57 1.80
C ILE A 29 2.48 6.88 1.34
N ALA A 30 1.84 7.44 0.32
CA ALA A 30 0.64 6.88 -0.27
C ALA A 30 1.00 6.06 -1.49
N SER A 31 0.55 4.81 -1.58
CA SER A 31 0.73 4.05 -2.81
C SER A 31 -0.57 3.93 -3.57
N CYS A 32 -0.44 4.06 -4.89
CA CYS A 32 -1.50 3.85 -5.85
C CYS A 32 -1.01 2.89 -6.92
N ARG A 33 -1.91 2.17 -7.57
CA ARG A 33 -1.53 1.25 -8.63
C ARG A 33 -1.15 1.97 -9.92
N LYS A 34 -1.87 3.05 -10.24
CA LYS A 34 -1.71 3.77 -11.52
C LYS A 34 -0.82 5.01 -11.34
N PRO A 35 0.14 5.26 -12.25
CA PRO A 35 0.97 6.45 -12.19
C PRO A 35 0.18 7.77 -12.16
N ALA A 36 -0.96 7.85 -12.89
CA ALA A 36 -1.80 9.04 -12.90
C ALA A 36 -2.35 9.35 -11.50
N ASP A 37 -2.75 8.33 -10.74
CA ASP A 37 -3.24 8.50 -9.38
C ASP A 37 -2.11 8.94 -8.42
N CYS A 38 -0.90 8.42 -8.63
CA CYS A 38 0.27 8.86 -7.88
C CYS A 38 0.57 10.36 -8.12
N THR A 39 0.40 10.82 -9.35
CA THR A 39 0.55 12.24 -9.68
C THR A 39 -0.47 13.11 -8.95
N ILE A 40 -1.73 12.68 -8.89
CA ILE A 40 -2.79 13.39 -8.15
C ILE A 40 -2.44 13.47 -6.65
N MET A 41 -1.95 12.38 -6.07
CA MET A 41 -1.53 12.38 -4.67
C MET A 41 -0.44 13.42 -4.40
N ARG A 42 0.57 13.50 -5.27
CA ARG A 42 1.66 14.47 -5.12
C ARG A 42 1.21 15.91 -5.36
N ASP A 43 0.53 16.14 -6.47
CA ASP A 43 0.27 17.51 -6.96
C ASP A 43 -0.95 18.13 -6.28
N HIS A 44 -2.00 17.34 -6.06
CA HIS A 44 -3.24 17.84 -5.47
C HIS A 44 -3.25 17.70 -3.94
N HIS A 45 -2.89 16.54 -3.43
CA HIS A 45 -2.96 16.27 -1.99
C HIS A 45 -1.67 16.57 -1.24
N LYS A 46 -0.56 16.85 -1.95
CA LYS A 46 0.75 17.14 -1.36
C LYS A 46 1.26 16.02 -0.46
N ILE A 47 1.01 14.77 -0.87
CA ILE A 47 1.47 13.56 -0.20
C ILE A 47 2.46 12.85 -1.12
N HIS A 48 3.60 12.42 -0.57
CA HIS A 48 4.56 11.61 -1.33
C HIS A 48 3.88 10.32 -1.78
N SER A 49 4.00 10.00 -3.06
CA SER A 49 3.32 8.84 -3.63
C SER A 49 4.25 7.97 -4.44
N ILE A 50 4.07 6.68 -4.30
CA ILE A 50 4.79 5.64 -5.04
C ILE A 50 3.79 4.71 -5.71
N CYS A 51 4.21 4.04 -6.78
CA CYS A 51 3.38 3.04 -7.44
C CYS A 51 3.66 1.66 -6.87
N ILE A 52 2.62 1.00 -6.38
CA ILE A 52 2.66 -0.41 -5.99
C ILE A 52 1.48 -1.11 -6.64
N ASP A 53 1.77 -2.13 -7.43
CA ASP A 53 0.81 -3.08 -7.95
C ASP A 53 0.99 -4.40 -7.19
N TYR A 54 0.01 -4.78 -6.39
CA TYR A 54 0.08 -6.01 -5.59
C TYR A 54 0.15 -7.29 -6.43
N GLU A 55 -0.24 -7.25 -7.70
CA GLU A 55 -0.13 -8.38 -8.62
C GLU A 55 1.29 -8.54 -9.21
N ASP A 56 2.17 -7.56 -8.95
CA ASP A 56 3.55 -7.54 -9.45
C ASP A 56 4.53 -7.45 -8.29
N GLU A 57 5.19 -8.57 -7.98
CA GLU A 57 6.15 -8.66 -6.87
C GLU A 57 7.31 -7.67 -7.04
N THR A 58 7.80 -7.46 -8.26
CA THR A 58 8.86 -6.49 -8.54
C THR A 58 8.43 -5.08 -8.16
N SER A 59 7.18 -4.70 -8.48
CA SER A 59 6.58 -3.44 -8.09
C SER A 59 6.52 -3.27 -6.56
N ILE A 60 6.16 -4.33 -5.84
CA ILE A 60 6.10 -4.31 -4.37
C ILE A 60 7.49 -4.08 -3.78
N ILE A 61 8.49 -4.82 -4.24
CA ILE A 61 9.86 -4.72 -3.74
C ILE A 61 10.43 -3.32 -4.01
N LYS A 62 10.28 -2.83 -5.24
CA LYS A 62 10.74 -1.49 -5.61
C LYS A 62 10.01 -0.41 -4.81
N GLY A 63 8.69 -0.49 -4.73
CA GLY A 63 7.89 0.49 -4.01
C GLY A 63 8.26 0.56 -2.53
N PHE A 64 8.50 -0.57 -1.89
CA PHE A 64 8.95 -0.59 -0.51
C PHE A 64 10.33 0.04 -0.33
N ALA A 65 11.27 -0.24 -1.24
CA ALA A 65 12.59 0.39 -1.22
C ALA A 65 12.50 1.92 -1.38
N ASP A 66 11.67 2.39 -2.33
CA ASP A 66 11.43 3.82 -2.54
C ASP A 66 10.81 4.48 -1.29
N ALA A 67 9.89 3.79 -0.61
CA ALA A 67 9.30 4.27 0.64
C ALA A 67 10.36 4.43 1.74
N LEU A 68 11.24 3.45 1.91
CA LEU A 68 12.33 3.52 2.89
C LEU A 68 13.34 4.63 2.55
N GLU A 69 13.68 4.81 1.29
CA GLU A 69 14.54 5.91 0.87
C GLU A 69 13.93 7.26 1.26
N PHE A 70 12.65 7.46 0.99
CA PHE A 70 11.95 8.68 1.35
C PHE A 70 11.91 8.94 2.86
N THR A 71 11.81 7.89 3.67
CA THR A 71 11.75 8.01 5.14
C THR A 71 13.12 8.00 5.82
N GLY A 72 14.20 7.87 5.06
CA GLY A 72 15.54 7.78 5.64
C GLY A 72 15.84 6.43 6.30
N GLY A 73 15.17 5.37 5.85
CA GLY A 73 15.41 4.00 6.32
C GLY A 73 14.60 3.59 7.55
N HIS A 74 13.51 4.31 7.86
CA HIS A 74 12.66 4.00 9.00
C HIS A 74 11.18 4.00 8.61
N LEU A 75 10.43 2.99 9.01
CA LEU A 75 8.99 2.91 8.79
C LEU A 75 8.29 2.47 10.08
N ASP A 76 7.42 3.33 10.61
CA ASP A 76 6.68 3.04 11.84
C ASP A 76 5.45 2.15 11.60
N VAL A 77 4.72 2.41 10.52
CA VAL A 77 3.45 1.72 10.24
C VAL A 77 3.35 1.34 8.76
N LEU A 78 2.93 0.11 8.51
CA LEU A 78 2.42 -0.33 7.20
C LEU A 78 0.91 -0.53 7.34
N PHE A 79 0.13 0.13 6.48
CA PHE A 79 -1.31 -0.07 6.37
C PHE A 79 -1.63 -0.73 5.02
N ASN A 80 -1.84 -2.03 5.01
CA ASN A 80 -2.30 -2.79 3.86
C ASN A 80 -3.80 -2.56 3.67
N ASN A 81 -4.15 -1.80 2.64
CA ASN A 81 -5.53 -1.43 2.32
C ASN A 81 -5.90 -1.69 0.86
N GLY A 82 -4.93 -1.67 -0.06
CA GLY A 82 -5.19 -1.85 -1.48
C GLY A 82 -5.80 -3.21 -1.80
N ALA A 83 -6.97 -3.19 -2.44
CA ALA A 83 -7.70 -4.39 -2.80
C ALA A 83 -8.73 -4.07 -3.87
N TYR A 84 -9.25 -5.10 -4.54
CA TYR A 84 -10.41 -4.98 -5.41
C TYR A 84 -11.22 -6.27 -5.40
N GLY A 85 -12.47 -6.18 -5.89
CA GLY A 85 -13.34 -7.32 -6.04
C GLY A 85 -13.99 -7.36 -7.42
N ILE A 86 -14.44 -8.53 -7.83
CA ILE A 86 -15.22 -8.72 -9.04
C ILE A 86 -16.53 -9.39 -8.63
N PRO A 87 -17.61 -8.60 -8.50
CA PRO A 87 -18.94 -9.22 -8.24
C PRO A 87 -19.41 -9.95 -9.49
N ALA A 88 -19.54 -11.27 -9.38
CA ALA A 88 -19.97 -12.12 -10.48
C ALA A 88 -20.63 -13.40 -9.96
N LEU A 89 -21.45 -14.04 -10.80
CA LEU A 89 -21.85 -15.41 -10.56
C LEU A 89 -20.64 -16.33 -10.66
N VAL A 90 -20.61 -17.40 -9.89
CA VAL A 90 -19.45 -18.30 -9.87
C VAL A 90 -19.11 -18.85 -11.25
N GLU A 91 -20.13 -19.23 -12.01
CA GLU A 91 -19.95 -19.74 -13.37
C GLU A 91 -19.40 -18.71 -14.38
N ASP A 92 -19.59 -17.44 -14.09
CA ASP A 92 -19.15 -16.33 -14.95
C ASP A 92 -17.77 -15.79 -14.59
N LEU A 93 -17.18 -16.25 -13.47
CA LEU A 93 -15.88 -15.80 -13.00
C LEU A 93 -14.77 -16.73 -13.51
N PRO A 94 -13.95 -16.31 -14.50
CA PRO A 94 -12.83 -17.11 -14.95
C PRO A 94 -11.83 -17.34 -13.82
N THR A 95 -11.21 -18.52 -13.80
CA THR A 95 -10.20 -18.86 -12.78
C THR A 95 -9.03 -17.86 -12.78
N ASP A 96 -8.62 -17.37 -13.93
CA ASP A 96 -7.54 -16.37 -14.04
C ASP A 96 -7.90 -15.07 -13.32
N ALA A 97 -9.13 -14.61 -13.44
CA ALA A 97 -9.61 -13.43 -12.74
C ALA A 97 -9.63 -13.66 -11.22
N LEU A 98 -10.03 -14.84 -10.78
CA LEU A 98 -9.98 -15.22 -9.37
C LEU A 98 -8.55 -15.25 -8.84
N ARG A 99 -7.60 -15.81 -9.60
CA ARG A 99 -6.18 -15.80 -9.23
C ARG A 99 -5.65 -14.39 -9.09
N ALA A 100 -5.99 -13.48 -10.00
CA ALA A 100 -5.58 -12.08 -9.95
C ALA A 100 -6.10 -11.38 -8.68
N ILE A 101 -7.35 -11.64 -8.28
CA ILE A 101 -7.92 -11.12 -7.03
C ILE A 101 -7.10 -11.61 -5.82
N PHE A 102 -6.74 -12.89 -5.78
CA PHE A 102 -5.92 -13.44 -4.69
C PHE A 102 -4.51 -12.87 -4.71
N GLU A 103 -3.91 -12.64 -5.87
CA GLU A 103 -2.61 -11.97 -5.97
C GLU A 103 -2.68 -10.57 -5.34
N ALA A 104 -3.69 -9.78 -5.68
CA ALA A 104 -3.83 -8.42 -5.16
C ALA A 104 -4.21 -8.40 -3.68
N ASN A 105 -5.20 -9.20 -3.28
CA ASN A 105 -5.84 -9.07 -1.96
C ASN A 105 -5.21 -9.95 -0.88
N PHE A 106 -4.34 -10.88 -1.25
CA PHE A 106 -3.74 -11.84 -0.31
C PHE A 106 -2.23 -11.92 -0.48
N PHE A 107 -1.73 -12.45 -1.60
CA PHE A 107 -0.31 -12.70 -1.79
C PHE A 107 0.51 -11.41 -1.79
N GLY A 108 0.04 -10.35 -2.43
CA GLY A 108 0.72 -9.06 -2.44
C GLY A 108 0.85 -8.46 -1.03
N TRP A 109 -0.20 -8.56 -0.23
CA TRP A 109 -0.16 -8.13 1.17
C TRP A 109 0.86 -8.92 1.99
N HIS A 110 0.94 -10.22 1.75
CA HIS A 110 1.92 -11.08 2.41
C HIS A 110 3.35 -10.66 2.06
N THR A 111 3.63 -10.44 0.77
CA THR A 111 4.95 -10.01 0.31
C THR A 111 5.36 -8.68 0.92
N LEU A 112 4.48 -7.67 0.88
CA LEU A 112 4.77 -6.35 1.46
C LEU A 112 4.95 -6.43 2.98
N SER A 113 4.12 -7.22 3.66
CA SER A 113 4.24 -7.44 5.11
C SER A 113 5.57 -8.07 5.48
N ARG A 114 6.06 -9.05 4.71
CA ARG A 114 7.38 -9.67 4.95
C ARG A 114 8.52 -8.64 4.86
N LEU A 115 8.47 -7.75 3.88
CA LEU A 115 9.47 -6.68 3.73
C LEU A 115 9.41 -5.72 4.92
N ALA A 116 8.21 -5.30 5.32
CA ALA A 116 8.02 -4.41 6.45
C ALA A 116 8.47 -5.06 7.76
N ILE A 117 8.15 -6.32 8.00
CA ILE A 117 8.56 -7.04 9.21
C ILE A 117 10.09 -7.10 9.30
N ALA A 118 10.79 -7.42 8.21
CA ALA A 118 12.24 -7.46 8.20
C ALA A 118 12.86 -6.11 8.59
N GLN A 119 12.29 -5.01 8.10
CA GLN A 119 12.72 -3.66 8.45
C GLN A 119 12.38 -3.31 9.90
N MET A 120 11.16 -3.59 10.34
CA MET A 120 10.68 -3.27 11.68
C MET A 120 11.43 -4.05 12.77
N ARG A 121 11.89 -5.27 12.46
CA ARG A 121 12.77 -6.04 13.36
C ARG A 121 14.10 -5.34 13.61
N LYS A 122 14.70 -4.78 12.56
CA LYS A 122 15.96 -4.01 12.69
C LYS A 122 15.75 -2.78 13.56
N GLN A 123 14.60 -2.14 13.45
CA GLN A 123 14.21 -0.97 14.23
C GLN A 123 13.80 -1.30 15.67
N LYS A 124 13.48 -2.58 15.93
CA LYS A 124 12.86 -3.06 17.18
C LYS A 124 11.54 -2.39 17.50
N GLN A 125 10.86 -1.88 16.48
CA GLN A 125 9.58 -1.20 16.57
C GLN A 125 8.88 -1.22 15.22
N GLY A 126 7.55 -1.32 15.24
CA GLY A 126 6.72 -1.23 14.04
C GLY A 126 5.31 -1.75 14.27
N ARG A 127 4.43 -1.42 13.35
CA ARG A 127 3.04 -1.89 13.38
C ARG A 127 2.56 -2.18 11.96
N ILE A 128 1.85 -3.27 11.79
CA ILE A 128 1.18 -3.62 10.53
C ILE A 128 -0.31 -3.63 10.79
N ILE A 129 -1.05 -2.91 9.95
CA ILE A 129 -2.51 -2.85 9.97
C ILE A 129 -3.00 -3.52 8.70
N GLN A 130 -3.89 -4.51 8.86
CA GLN A 130 -4.51 -5.24 7.75
C GLN A 130 -5.99 -4.86 7.70
N ASN A 131 -6.38 -4.16 6.64
CA ASN A 131 -7.78 -3.82 6.42
C ASN A 131 -8.49 -4.99 5.73
N SER A 132 -8.98 -5.93 6.51
CA SER A 132 -9.63 -7.14 6.02
C SER A 132 -11.09 -7.24 6.49
N SER A 133 -11.77 -8.24 6.00
CA SER A 133 -13.17 -8.52 6.35
C SER A 133 -13.30 -9.78 7.20
#